data_6cf99e2529e2ffee85aced70e2859c43
#
_entry.id   6cf99e2529e2ffee85aced70e2859c43
#
_cell.length_a   1.000
_cell.length_b   1.000
_cell.length_c   1.000
_cell.angle_alpha   90.00
_cell.angle_beta   90.00
_cell.angle_gamma   90.00
#
_symmetry.space_group_name_H-M   'P 1'
#
loop_
_entity.id
_entity.type
_entity.pdbx_description
1 polymer ?
#
loop_
_entity_poly.entity_id
_entity_poly.type
_entity_poly.pdbx_seq_one_letter_code
_entity_poly.pdbx_strand_id
1 'polypeptide(L)'
;DVLDSSSEKIIQPLIDKKYDELAKMMNAYENKMHMGREVIAERGIWTAKKRYALNVWDSDGIRYEEPKLKIMGIETTRSSTPAIVREKLKNAIRLILTQDEKDIQKYVAEFKEEFFSCEPEEIAFPRGVSNLEKWESSSEIYISATPIAVKGSLIYNHYIKKLKLEEKYEKIQQGDKIKFIYLKEENPISGMKGDKVISFPASIPKELDIHRFVD
;
A
#
# COMPACT_ATOMS: atom_id res chain seq x y z
N ASP A 1 -9.43 16.54 31.15
CA ASP A 1 -8.48 17.01 30.18
C ASP A 1 -9.02 18.27 29.52
N VAL A 2 -8.18 19.32 29.37
CA VAL A 2 -8.61 20.64 28.85
C VAL A 2 -9.18 20.53 27.44
N LEU A 3 -8.53 19.78 26.55
CA LEU A 3 -8.98 19.60 25.16
C LEU A 3 -10.33 18.90 25.07
N ASP A 4 -10.53 17.87 25.86
CA ASP A 4 -11.77 17.11 25.91
C ASP A 4 -12.93 17.96 26.42
N SER A 5 -12.74 18.60 27.58
CA SER A 5 -13.71 19.53 28.17
C SER A 5 -14.04 20.71 27.25
N SER A 6 -13.05 21.27 26.56
CA SER A 6 -13.28 22.36 25.60
C SER A 6 -14.04 21.89 24.36
N SER A 7 -13.75 20.68 23.88
CA SER A 7 -14.48 20.09 22.75
C SER A 7 -15.96 19.91 23.08
N GLU A 8 -16.27 19.31 24.22
CA GLU A 8 -17.66 19.01 24.64
C GLU A 8 -18.45 20.24 25.05
N LYS A 9 -17.85 21.16 25.83
CA LYS A 9 -18.57 22.29 26.42
C LYS A 9 -18.62 23.55 25.56
N ILE A 10 -17.69 23.70 24.62
CA ILE A 10 -17.59 24.92 23.80
C ILE A 10 -17.79 24.61 22.32
N ILE A 11 -16.98 23.67 21.76
CA ILE A 11 -16.95 23.46 20.31
C ILE A 11 -18.21 22.75 19.83
N GLN A 12 -18.60 21.66 20.49
CA GLN A 12 -19.77 20.88 20.09
C GLN A 12 -21.07 21.68 20.09
N PRO A 13 -21.43 22.41 21.16
CA PRO A 13 -22.64 23.26 21.17
C PRO A 13 -22.63 24.33 20.08
N LEU A 14 -21.46 24.90 19.76
CA LEU A 14 -21.33 25.87 18.69
C LEU A 14 -21.61 25.24 17.31
N ILE A 15 -21.09 24.06 17.05
CA ILE A 15 -21.32 23.31 15.79
C ILE A 15 -22.79 22.93 15.67
N ASP A 16 -23.38 22.36 16.71
CA ASP A 16 -24.78 21.95 16.75
C ASP A 16 -25.72 23.11 16.44
N LYS A 17 -25.48 24.27 17.07
CA LYS A 17 -26.19 25.49 16.76
C LYS A 17 -26.07 25.92 15.30
N LYS A 18 -24.88 25.78 14.69
CA LYS A 18 -24.67 26.11 13.27
C LYS A 18 -25.35 25.13 12.35
N TYR A 19 -25.43 23.86 12.69
CA TYR A 19 -26.21 22.87 11.93
C TYR A 19 -27.73 23.15 12.01
N ASP A 20 -28.24 23.58 13.14
CA ASP A 20 -29.64 23.99 13.28
C ASP A 20 -29.96 25.26 12.45
N GLU A 21 -29.07 26.23 12.44
CA GLU A 21 -29.19 27.41 11.59
C GLU A 21 -29.18 27.03 10.10
N LEU A 22 -28.29 26.14 9.69
CA LEU A 22 -28.19 25.66 8.33
C LEU A 22 -29.44 24.87 7.90
N ALA A 23 -29.93 23.98 8.75
CA ALA A 23 -31.14 23.21 8.48
C ALA A 23 -32.37 24.13 8.27
N LYS A 24 -32.51 25.17 9.09
CA LYS A 24 -33.56 26.20 8.92
C LYS A 24 -33.40 26.96 7.61
N MET A 25 -32.19 27.40 7.28
CA MET A 25 -31.90 28.13 6.04
C MET A 25 -32.21 27.27 4.78
N MET A 26 -31.97 25.95 4.84
CA MET A 26 -32.25 25.01 3.78
C MET A 26 -33.74 24.55 3.75
N ASN A 27 -34.57 25.01 4.66
CA ASN A 27 -35.95 24.57 4.85
C ASN A 27 -36.05 23.03 5.00
N ALA A 28 -35.10 22.43 5.73
CA ALA A 28 -35.08 20.99 5.99
C ALA A 28 -36.17 20.61 6.99
N TYR A 29 -36.79 19.44 6.83
CA TYR A 29 -37.82 18.93 7.73
C TYR A 29 -37.33 18.73 9.15
N GLU A 30 -36.08 18.21 9.28
CA GLU A 30 -35.39 18.09 10.57
C GLU A 30 -33.86 18.20 10.37
N ASN A 31 -33.13 18.56 11.44
CA ASN A 31 -31.69 18.51 11.46
C ASN A 31 -31.22 17.10 11.84
N LYS A 32 -30.53 16.39 10.91
CA LYS A 32 -29.88 15.09 11.16
C LYS A 32 -28.35 15.17 11.13
N MET A 33 -27.81 16.38 11.01
CA MET A 33 -26.38 16.59 11.00
C MET A 33 -25.83 16.54 12.42
N HIS A 34 -24.81 15.71 12.61
CA HIS A 34 -24.07 15.62 13.84
C HIS A 34 -22.59 15.51 13.54
N MET A 35 -21.76 16.26 14.27
CA MET A 35 -20.30 16.16 14.20
C MET A 35 -19.76 16.04 15.62
N GLY A 36 -19.34 14.84 15.97
CA GLY A 36 -18.68 14.57 17.23
C GLY A 36 -17.16 14.63 17.11
N ARG A 37 -16.48 14.81 18.24
CA ARG A 37 -15.03 14.64 18.34
C ARG A 37 -14.68 13.16 18.14
N GLU A 38 -13.87 12.88 17.14
CA GLU A 38 -13.41 11.50 16.86
C GLU A 38 -12.10 11.19 17.61
N VAL A 39 -11.11 12.09 17.58
CA VAL A 39 -9.75 11.79 18.04
C VAL A 39 -9.12 12.94 18.78
N ILE A 40 -8.37 12.63 19.86
CA ILE A 40 -7.36 13.54 20.44
C ILE A 40 -6.01 12.88 20.22
N ALA A 41 -5.10 13.60 19.56
CA ALA A 41 -3.76 13.13 19.27
C ALA A 41 -2.71 14.14 19.79
N GLU A 42 -1.59 13.61 20.25
CA GLU A 42 -0.45 14.42 20.70
C GLU A 42 0.29 15.06 19.52
N ARG A 43 0.53 14.26 18.48
CA ARG A 43 1.21 14.68 17.26
C ARG A 43 0.53 14.10 16.05
N GLY A 44 0.63 14.79 14.92
CA GLY A 44 0.10 14.32 13.65
C GLY A 44 0.79 14.92 12.46
N ILE A 45 0.83 14.16 11.36
CA ILE A 45 1.28 14.64 10.06
C ILE A 45 0.21 14.39 9.00
N TRP A 46 0.02 15.35 8.13
CA TRP A 46 -0.89 15.28 6.99
C TRP A 46 -0.07 15.44 5.72
N THR A 47 0.05 14.37 4.93
CA THR A 47 0.85 14.37 3.69
C THR A 47 0.04 14.78 2.46
N ALA A 48 -1.27 14.52 2.48
CA ALA A 48 -2.21 14.91 1.43
C ALA A 48 -3.65 14.76 1.93
N LYS A 49 -4.64 15.14 1.10
CA LYS A 49 -6.06 14.89 1.36
C LYS A 49 -6.29 13.39 1.60
N LYS A 50 -6.94 13.06 2.72
CA LYS A 50 -7.20 11.66 3.16
C LYS A 50 -5.95 10.83 3.46
N ARG A 51 -4.79 11.47 3.65
CA ARG A 51 -3.53 10.80 3.98
C ARG A 51 -2.90 11.45 5.20
N TYR A 52 -2.96 10.78 6.33
CA TYR A 52 -2.42 11.28 7.59
C TYR A 52 -1.97 10.14 8.52
N ALA A 53 -1.14 10.50 9.49
CA ALA A 53 -0.78 9.66 10.61
C ALA A 53 -0.84 10.46 11.92
N LEU A 54 -1.41 9.88 12.95
CA LEU A 54 -1.65 10.50 14.26
C LEU A 54 -1.14 9.60 15.37
N ASN A 55 -0.56 10.20 16.41
CA ASN A 55 -0.28 9.53 17.68
C ASN A 55 -1.43 9.81 18.65
N VAL A 56 -2.36 8.86 18.75
CA VAL A 56 -3.70 9.03 19.33
C VAL A 56 -3.74 8.64 20.79
N TRP A 57 -4.18 9.57 21.65
CA TRP A 57 -4.45 9.31 23.06
C TRP A 57 -5.92 8.95 23.37
N ASP A 58 -6.86 9.44 22.56
CA ASP A 58 -8.28 9.19 22.73
C ASP A 58 -8.96 9.02 21.37
N SER A 59 -9.81 8.03 21.24
CA SER A 59 -10.66 7.82 20.06
C SER A 59 -12.09 7.55 20.51
N ASP A 60 -13.02 8.37 20.05
CA ASP A 60 -14.46 8.29 20.33
C ASP A 60 -14.77 8.25 21.85
N GLY A 61 -14.00 9.00 22.66
CA GLY A 61 -14.13 9.07 24.11
C GLY A 61 -13.45 7.93 24.87
N ILE A 62 -12.80 6.99 24.17
CA ILE A 62 -12.02 5.92 24.78
C ILE A 62 -10.56 6.37 24.90
N ARG A 63 -10.11 6.59 26.13
CA ARG A 63 -8.73 7.00 26.40
C ARG A 63 -7.81 5.78 26.50
N TYR A 64 -6.66 5.88 25.85
CA TYR A 64 -5.62 4.85 25.88
C TYR A 64 -4.62 5.13 27.01
N GLU A 65 -4.05 4.08 27.59
CA GLU A 65 -2.95 4.18 28.55
C GLU A 65 -1.65 4.63 27.86
N GLU A 66 -1.43 4.16 26.63
CA GLU A 66 -0.33 4.57 25.76
C GLU A 66 -0.90 5.01 24.41
N PRO A 67 -0.26 5.99 23.74
CA PRO A 67 -0.76 6.49 22.46
C PRO A 67 -0.70 5.43 21.38
N LYS A 68 -1.76 5.34 20.58
CA LYS A 68 -1.86 4.41 19.46
C LYS A 68 -1.65 5.11 18.13
N LEU A 69 -0.88 4.49 17.25
CA LEU A 69 -0.63 5.00 15.91
C LEU A 69 -1.85 4.76 15.01
N LYS A 70 -2.53 5.84 14.59
CA LYS A 70 -3.62 5.83 13.59
C LYS A 70 -3.07 6.31 12.25
N ILE A 71 -3.13 5.47 11.22
CA ILE A 71 -2.67 5.81 9.87
C ILE A 71 -3.82 5.64 8.88
N MET A 72 -4.03 6.65 8.04
CA MET A 72 -5.05 6.65 6.99
C MET A 72 -4.46 6.99 5.63
N GLY A 73 -4.82 6.19 4.62
CA GLY A 73 -4.53 6.45 3.21
C GLY A 73 -3.06 6.39 2.80
N ILE A 74 -2.15 6.06 3.71
CA ILE A 74 -0.71 5.89 3.45
C ILE A 74 -0.45 4.43 3.02
N GLU A 75 0.63 4.19 2.31
CA GLU A 75 1.00 2.91 1.72
C GLU A 75 1.13 1.76 2.74
N THR A 76 1.37 2.09 4.01
CA THR A 76 1.42 1.12 5.13
C THR A 76 0.12 0.34 5.33
N THR A 77 -1.02 0.88 4.87
CA THR A 77 -2.34 0.26 5.02
C THR A 77 -2.81 -0.48 3.76
N ARG A 78 -2.04 -0.42 2.67
CA ARG A 78 -2.42 -0.99 1.38
C ARG A 78 -1.93 -2.43 1.24
N SER A 79 -2.83 -3.34 0.89
CA SER A 79 -2.48 -4.74 0.58
C SER A 79 -1.56 -4.90 -0.65
N SER A 80 -1.50 -3.87 -1.50
CA SER A 80 -0.63 -3.84 -2.69
C SER A 80 0.83 -3.47 -2.40
N THR A 81 1.16 -3.11 -1.17
CA THR A 81 2.53 -2.85 -0.72
C THR A 81 3.09 -4.12 -0.08
N PRO A 82 4.34 -4.52 -0.34
CA PRO A 82 4.96 -5.69 0.30
C PRO A 82 4.91 -5.61 1.83
N ALA A 83 4.76 -6.76 2.50
CA ALA A 83 4.56 -6.80 3.94
C ALA A 83 5.73 -6.17 4.72
N ILE A 84 6.97 -6.51 4.34
CA ILE A 84 8.19 -5.94 4.94
C ILE A 84 8.22 -4.41 4.81
N VAL A 85 7.89 -3.88 3.63
CA VAL A 85 7.86 -2.43 3.37
C VAL A 85 6.78 -1.75 4.21
N ARG A 86 5.58 -2.36 4.34
CA ARG A 86 4.49 -1.82 5.18
C ARG A 86 4.91 -1.69 6.64
N GLU A 87 5.56 -2.70 7.18
CA GLU A 87 6.03 -2.71 8.56
C GLU A 87 7.10 -1.65 8.79
N LYS A 88 8.10 -1.60 7.92
CA LYS A 88 9.18 -0.61 8.01
C LYS A 88 8.66 0.84 7.86
N LEU A 89 7.76 1.09 6.93
CA LEU A 89 7.10 2.40 6.80
C LEU A 89 6.28 2.77 8.05
N LYS A 90 5.57 1.80 8.64
CA LYS A 90 4.82 2.03 9.88
C LYS A 90 5.75 2.43 11.03
N ASN A 91 6.90 1.77 11.16
CA ASN A 91 7.89 2.09 12.16
C ASN A 91 8.55 3.47 11.89
N ALA A 92 8.87 3.78 10.62
CA ALA A 92 9.38 5.10 10.24
C ALA A 92 8.38 6.22 10.62
N ILE A 93 7.09 6.04 10.33
CA ILE A 93 6.05 7.01 10.71
C ILE A 93 5.97 7.16 12.23
N ARG A 94 6.09 6.08 12.99
CA ARG A 94 6.14 6.15 14.46
C ARG A 94 7.32 6.99 14.92
N LEU A 95 8.51 6.77 14.37
CA LEU A 95 9.71 7.56 14.69
C LEU A 95 9.52 9.05 14.34
N ILE A 96 8.95 9.38 13.18
CA ILE A 96 8.64 10.75 12.78
C ILE A 96 7.73 11.45 13.81
N LEU A 97 6.80 10.73 14.42
CA LEU A 97 5.88 11.27 15.40
C LEU A 97 6.45 11.33 16.82
N THR A 98 7.52 10.60 17.14
CA THR A 98 7.99 10.43 18.52
C THR A 98 9.45 10.79 18.74
N GLN A 99 10.29 10.77 17.71
CA GLN A 99 11.74 10.95 17.78
C GLN A 99 12.21 12.18 17.01
N ASP A 100 13.51 12.39 16.99
CA ASP A 100 14.15 13.48 16.24
C ASP A 100 14.60 13.04 14.83
N GLU A 101 15.07 14.01 14.04
CA GLU A 101 15.50 13.78 12.65
C GLU A 101 16.68 12.80 12.55
N LYS A 102 17.58 12.79 13.51
CA LYS A 102 18.79 11.93 13.49
C LYS A 102 18.42 10.47 13.63
N ASP A 103 17.45 10.15 14.49
CA ASP A 103 16.94 8.79 14.67
C ASP A 103 16.25 8.29 13.41
N ILE A 104 15.52 9.16 12.73
CA ILE A 104 14.87 8.84 11.45
C ILE A 104 15.91 8.56 10.37
N GLN A 105 16.93 9.42 10.24
CA GLN A 105 18.00 9.24 9.26
C GLN A 105 18.76 7.94 9.48
N LYS A 106 19.08 7.61 10.74
CA LYS A 106 19.72 6.35 11.12
C LYS A 106 18.86 5.16 10.72
N TYR A 107 17.58 5.18 11.08
CA TYR A 107 16.62 4.12 10.74
C TYR A 107 16.51 3.90 9.24
N VAL A 108 16.45 4.98 8.44
CA VAL A 108 16.36 4.89 6.97
C VAL A 108 17.66 4.29 6.39
N ALA A 109 18.83 4.65 6.92
CA ALA A 109 20.10 4.08 6.49
C ALA A 109 20.18 2.56 6.79
N GLU A 110 19.81 2.15 8.00
CA GLU A 110 19.75 0.74 8.40
C GLU A 110 18.75 -0.05 7.54
N PHE A 111 17.58 0.51 7.29
CA PHE A 111 16.58 -0.14 6.43
C PHE A 111 17.06 -0.27 4.99
N LYS A 112 17.79 0.70 4.47
CA LYS A 112 18.36 0.63 3.12
C LYS A 112 19.29 -0.57 2.97
N GLU A 113 20.19 -0.79 3.91
CA GLU A 113 21.09 -1.95 3.89
C GLU A 113 20.31 -3.28 4.00
N GLU A 114 19.34 -3.34 4.91
CA GLU A 114 18.46 -4.51 5.07
C GLU A 114 17.68 -4.81 3.78
N PHE A 115 17.13 -3.78 3.13
CA PHE A 115 16.35 -3.92 1.91
C PHE A 115 17.15 -4.51 0.75
N PHE A 116 18.42 -4.13 0.61
CA PHE A 116 19.29 -4.72 -0.41
C PHE A 116 19.68 -6.17 -0.14
N SER A 117 19.49 -6.67 1.07
CA SER A 117 19.73 -8.07 1.44
C SER A 117 18.46 -8.94 1.36
N CYS A 118 17.29 -8.36 1.11
CA CYS A 118 16.03 -9.10 1.01
C CYS A 118 15.99 -9.97 -0.24
N GLU A 119 15.35 -11.13 -0.12
CA GLU A 119 15.03 -11.95 -1.29
C GLU A 119 13.98 -11.24 -2.18
N PRO A 120 14.05 -11.38 -3.50
CA PRO A 120 13.12 -10.76 -4.43
C PRO A 120 11.63 -11.01 -4.12
N GLU A 121 11.30 -12.19 -3.61
CA GLU A 121 9.95 -12.59 -3.23
C GLU A 121 9.40 -11.80 -2.04
N GLU A 122 10.26 -11.28 -1.17
CA GLU A 122 9.85 -10.49 0.02
C GLU A 122 9.48 -9.06 -0.36
N ILE A 123 10.19 -8.49 -1.35
CA ILE A 123 10.01 -7.12 -1.82
C ILE A 123 9.02 -6.99 -2.99
N ALA A 124 8.61 -8.10 -3.60
CA ALA A 124 7.71 -8.12 -4.73
C ALA A 124 6.30 -7.60 -4.40
N PHE A 125 5.71 -6.87 -5.33
CA PHE A 125 4.41 -6.20 -5.17
C PHE A 125 3.24 -7.18 -5.33
N PRO A 126 2.40 -7.39 -4.29
CA PRO A 126 1.22 -8.24 -4.41
C PRO A 126 0.14 -7.59 -5.27
N ARG A 127 -0.48 -8.37 -6.17
CA ARG A 127 -1.58 -7.96 -7.05
C ARG A 127 -2.51 -9.14 -7.35
N GLY A 128 -3.76 -8.81 -7.71
CA GLY A 128 -4.66 -9.75 -8.35
C GLY A 128 -4.56 -9.66 -9.87
N VAL A 129 -4.74 -10.78 -10.55
CA VAL A 129 -4.77 -10.86 -12.01
C VAL A 129 -6.20 -10.84 -12.50
N SER A 130 -6.52 -9.95 -13.43
CA SER A 130 -7.84 -9.86 -14.03
C SER A 130 -7.75 -9.69 -15.56
N ASN A 131 -8.73 -10.26 -16.26
CA ASN A 131 -8.85 -10.17 -17.71
C ASN A 131 -7.58 -10.66 -18.48
N LEU A 132 -6.95 -11.75 -18.03
CA LEU A 132 -5.70 -12.28 -18.60
C LEU A 132 -5.86 -12.53 -20.11
N GLU A 133 -6.92 -13.22 -20.52
CA GLU A 133 -7.20 -13.57 -21.91
C GLU A 133 -7.37 -12.33 -22.81
N LYS A 134 -7.95 -11.26 -22.30
CA LYS A 134 -8.11 -9.99 -23.04
C LYS A 134 -6.78 -9.40 -23.50
N TRP A 135 -5.72 -9.65 -22.76
CA TRP A 135 -4.41 -9.02 -22.95
C TRP A 135 -3.39 -9.96 -23.61
N GLU A 136 -3.75 -11.24 -23.79
CA GLU A 136 -2.93 -12.24 -24.50
C GLU A 136 -2.90 -11.94 -26.00
N SER A 137 -1.76 -12.14 -26.65
CA SER A 137 -1.57 -11.99 -28.08
C SER A 137 -1.19 -13.30 -28.71
N SER A 138 -1.77 -13.63 -29.85
CA SER A 138 -1.40 -14.82 -30.63
C SER A 138 -0.05 -14.70 -31.33
N SER A 139 0.38 -13.48 -31.64
CA SER A 139 1.65 -13.20 -32.35
C SER A 139 2.76 -12.71 -31.41
N GLU A 140 2.38 -12.12 -30.29
CA GLU A 140 3.28 -11.60 -29.25
C GLU A 140 2.79 -12.12 -27.91
N ILE A 141 3.60 -12.07 -26.85
CA ILE A 141 3.20 -12.55 -25.51
C ILE A 141 1.99 -11.76 -24.98
N TYR A 142 1.95 -10.44 -25.24
CA TYR A 142 0.89 -9.54 -24.78
C TYR A 142 0.69 -8.37 -25.76
N ILE A 143 -0.46 -7.72 -25.69
CA ILE A 143 -0.78 -6.54 -26.50
C ILE A 143 -0.31 -5.22 -25.86
N SER A 144 -0.30 -4.14 -26.63
CA SER A 144 0.04 -2.80 -26.13
C SER A 144 -0.89 -2.36 -25.01
N ALA A 145 -0.38 -1.56 -24.05
CA ALA A 145 -1.09 -1.04 -22.87
C ALA A 145 -1.55 -2.11 -21.84
N THR A 146 -1.04 -3.32 -21.89
CA THR A 146 -1.30 -4.35 -20.87
C THR A 146 -0.88 -3.87 -19.48
N PRO A 147 -1.76 -3.99 -18.46
CA PRO A 147 -1.42 -3.64 -17.08
C PRO A 147 -0.19 -4.43 -16.58
N ILE A 148 0.66 -3.78 -15.78
CA ILE A 148 1.98 -4.29 -15.40
C ILE A 148 1.94 -5.71 -14.78
N ALA A 149 1.02 -5.98 -13.87
CA ALA A 149 0.90 -7.29 -13.23
C ALA A 149 0.44 -8.37 -14.22
N VAL A 150 -0.49 -8.04 -15.13
CA VAL A 150 -0.97 -8.95 -16.18
C VAL A 150 0.13 -9.21 -17.20
N LYS A 151 0.87 -8.17 -17.59
CA LYS A 151 2.05 -8.29 -18.46
C LYS A 151 3.06 -9.28 -17.87
N GLY A 152 3.44 -9.09 -16.61
CA GLY A 152 4.35 -10.01 -15.93
C GLY A 152 3.82 -11.45 -15.84
N SER A 153 2.49 -11.62 -15.69
CA SER A 153 1.85 -12.94 -15.64
C SER A 153 1.87 -13.65 -16.99
N LEU A 154 1.63 -12.93 -18.09
CA LEU A 154 1.72 -13.48 -19.44
C LEU A 154 3.16 -13.86 -19.80
N ILE A 155 4.14 -13.05 -19.41
CA ILE A 155 5.56 -13.34 -19.58
C ILE A 155 5.93 -14.60 -18.79
N TYR A 156 5.52 -14.71 -17.52
CA TYR A 156 5.75 -15.89 -16.69
C TYR A 156 5.17 -17.15 -17.35
N ASN A 157 3.89 -17.13 -17.73
CA ASN A 157 3.23 -18.28 -18.39
C ASN A 157 3.90 -18.69 -19.69
N HIS A 158 4.37 -17.72 -20.49
CA HIS A 158 5.12 -17.97 -21.71
C HIS A 158 6.42 -18.73 -21.43
N TYR A 159 7.21 -18.28 -20.44
CA TYR A 159 8.49 -18.92 -20.13
C TYR A 159 8.33 -20.27 -19.44
N ILE A 160 7.33 -20.45 -18.58
CA ILE A 160 7.01 -21.77 -18.00
C ILE A 160 6.72 -22.78 -19.11
N LYS A 161 5.95 -22.40 -20.12
CA LYS A 161 5.67 -23.25 -21.30
C LYS A 161 6.90 -23.48 -22.17
N LYS A 162 7.64 -22.41 -22.50
CA LYS A 162 8.84 -22.45 -23.34
C LYS A 162 9.93 -23.37 -22.78
N LEU A 163 10.12 -23.36 -21.48
CA LEU A 163 11.11 -24.17 -20.77
C LEU A 163 10.58 -25.55 -20.32
N LYS A 164 9.31 -25.86 -20.63
CA LYS A 164 8.65 -27.13 -20.26
C LYS A 164 8.62 -27.36 -18.73
N LEU A 165 8.35 -26.32 -17.98
CA LEU A 165 8.33 -26.32 -16.51
C LEU A 165 6.92 -26.48 -15.93
N GLU A 166 5.91 -26.80 -16.76
CA GLU A 166 4.50 -26.85 -16.39
C GLU A 166 4.17 -27.95 -15.35
N GLU A 167 4.99 -28.99 -15.25
CA GLU A 167 4.86 -30.01 -14.21
C GLU A 167 5.37 -29.54 -12.83
N LYS A 168 6.28 -28.56 -12.83
CA LYS A 168 6.91 -28.06 -11.61
C LYS A 168 6.28 -26.76 -11.08
N TYR A 169 5.81 -25.92 -11.99
CA TYR A 169 5.26 -24.60 -11.66
C TYR A 169 3.89 -24.42 -12.30
N GLU A 170 2.92 -24.04 -11.48
CA GLU A 170 1.57 -23.74 -11.95
C GLU A 170 1.54 -22.47 -12.79
N LYS A 171 0.73 -22.48 -13.85
CA LYS A 171 0.44 -21.28 -14.63
C LYS A 171 -0.44 -20.33 -13.85
N ILE A 172 -0.19 -19.04 -14.02
CA ILE A 172 -1.04 -17.98 -13.47
C ILE A 172 -2.34 -17.95 -14.26
N GLN A 173 -3.46 -17.95 -13.54
CA GLN A 173 -4.80 -17.92 -14.08
C GLN A 173 -5.52 -16.62 -13.71
N GLN A 174 -6.67 -16.39 -14.35
CA GLN A 174 -7.52 -15.27 -14.00
C GLN A 174 -8.06 -15.41 -12.58
N GLY A 175 -7.97 -14.34 -11.79
CA GLY A 175 -8.39 -14.31 -10.39
C GLY A 175 -7.27 -14.63 -9.41
N ASP A 176 -6.13 -15.12 -9.87
CA ASP A 176 -5.01 -15.44 -8.99
C ASP A 176 -4.44 -14.23 -8.29
N LYS A 177 -3.97 -14.46 -7.07
CA LYS A 177 -3.15 -13.51 -6.33
C LYS A 177 -1.69 -13.82 -6.63
N ILE A 178 -1.02 -12.87 -7.22
CA ILE A 178 0.39 -12.97 -7.60
C ILE A 178 1.22 -11.89 -6.93
N LYS A 179 2.52 -12.02 -7.05
CA LYS A 179 3.47 -10.95 -6.83
C LYS A 179 4.17 -10.61 -8.12
N PHE A 180 4.58 -9.36 -8.30
CA PHE A 180 5.41 -8.96 -9.44
C PHE A 180 6.60 -8.11 -8.97
N ILE A 181 7.68 -8.18 -9.72
CA ILE A 181 8.90 -7.38 -9.53
C ILE A 181 9.32 -6.73 -10.83
N TYR A 182 10.06 -5.62 -10.69
CA TYR A 182 10.76 -5.01 -11.82
C TYR A 182 12.12 -5.65 -12.02
N LEU A 183 12.57 -5.65 -13.27
CA LEU A 183 13.86 -6.20 -13.66
C LEU A 183 14.68 -5.13 -14.36
N LYS A 184 15.99 -5.18 -14.18
CA LYS A 184 16.97 -4.36 -14.92
C LYS A 184 16.88 -4.62 -16.41
N GLU A 185 17.39 -3.71 -17.21
CA GLU A 185 17.64 -3.95 -18.64
C GLU A 185 18.58 -5.14 -18.83
N GLU A 186 18.52 -5.75 -20.02
CA GLU A 186 19.39 -6.90 -20.36
C GLU A 186 19.20 -8.15 -19.51
N ASN A 187 18.01 -8.33 -18.93
CA ASN A 187 17.68 -9.56 -18.20
C ASN A 187 17.38 -10.74 -19.17
N PRO A 188 17.49 -12.03 -18.72
CA PRO A 188 17.34 -13.21 -19.56
C PRO A 188 15.96 -13.37 -20.22
N ILE A 189 14.92 -12.71 -19.69
CA ILE A 189 13.54 -12.75 -20.20
C ILE A 189 13.16 -11.53 -21.04
N SER A 190 14.07 -10.59 -21.25
CA SER A 190 13.80 -9.32 -21.97
C SER A 190 13.71 -9.48 -23.50
N GLY A 191 13.67 -10.70 -24.02
CA GLY A 191 13.83 -11.03 -25.43
C GLY A 191 12.84 -10.45 -26.43
N MET A 192 11.82 -9.71 -26.01
CA MET A 192 10.78 -9.26 -26.94
C MET A 192 10.46 -7.78 -26.97
N LYS A 193 11.00 -6.91 -26.21
CA LYS A 193 10.78 -5.43 -26.22
C LYS A 193 11.35 -4.75 -24.98
N GLY A 194 12.40 -5.29 -24.39
CA GLY A 194 12.95 -4.75 -23.14
C GLY A 194 12.00 -4.95 -21.97
N ASP A 195 11.42 -6.14 -21.84
CA ASP A 195 10.53 -6.46 -20.73
C ASP A 195 11.25 -6.39 -19.39
N LYS A 196 10.75 -5.54 -18.51
CA LYS A 196 11.34 -5.22 -17.21
C LYS A 196 10.44 -5.64 -16.06
N VAL A 197 9.61 -6.64 -16.25
CA VAL A 197 8.68 -7.11 -15.21
C VAL A 197 8.43 -8.60 -15.35
N ILE A 198 8.31 -9.27 -14.20
CA ILE A 198 7.79 -10.63 -14.14
C ILE A 198 6.85 -10.76 -12.95
N SER A 199 5.81 -11.56 -13.11
CA SER A 199 4.94 -12.01 -12.01
C SER A 199 5.18 -13.46 -11.68
N PHE A 200 4.84 -13.85 -10.47
CA PHE A 200 4.92 -15.24 -10.01
C PHE A 200 3.88 -15.49 -8.92
N PRO A 201 3.32 -16.73 -8.80
CA PRO A 201 2.30 -17.04 -7.80
C PRO A 201 2.89 -17.18 -6.40
N ALA A 202 3.94 -17.95 -6.20
CA ALA A 202 4.57 -18.22 -4.91
C ALA A 202 6.04 -17.81 -4.87
N SER A 203 6.84 -18.34 -5.82
CA SER A 203 8.28 -18.05 -5.92
C SER A 203 8.69 -17.89 -7.38
N ILE A 204 9.84 -17.26 -7.58
CA ILE A 204 10.45 -17.11 -8.90
C ILE A 204 11.10 -18.43 -9.27
N PRO A 205 10.77 -19.01 -10.46
CA PRO A 205 11.46 -20.22 -10.94
C PRO A 205 12.96 -19.99 -11.08
N LYS A 206 13.77 -20.84 -10.44
CA LYS A 206 15.24 -20.74 -10.48
C LYS A 206 15.78 -20.86 -11.90
N GLU A 207 15.09 -21.61 -12.73
CA GLU A 207 15.43 -21.87 -14.14
C GLU A 207 15.35 -20.61 -15.03
N LEU A 208 14.69 -19.54 -14.54
CA LEU A 208 14.64 -18.25 -15.24
C LEU A 208 15.92 -17.42 -15.04
N ASP A 209 16.74 -17.75 -14.04
CA ASP A 209 18.01 -17.07 -13.70
C ASP A 209 17.90 -15.53 -13.64
N ILE A 210 16.80 -15.03 -13.05
CA ILE A 210 16.49 -13.60 -13.03
C ILE A 210 16.75 -12.93 -11.67
N HIS A 211 17.05 -13.67 -10.61
CA HIS A 211 17.21 -13.12 -9.27
C HIS A 211 18.23 -11.96 -9.18
N ARG A 212 19.34 -12.06 -9.89
CA ARG A 212 20.39 -11.02 -9.94
C ARG A 212 20.02 -9.79 -10.78
N PHE A 213 18.91 -9.86 -11.52
CA PHE A 213 18.42 -8.78 -12.37
C PHE A 213 17.25 -8.03 -11.77
N VAL A 214 16.90 -8.28 -10.52
CA VAL A 214 15.87 -7.50 -9.82
C VAL A 214 16.36 -6.05 -9.66
N ASP A 215 15.45 -5.10 -9.96
CA ASP A 215 15.72 -3.65 -9.93
C ASP A 215 15.31 -3.06 -8.57
#